data_4483ab7ba1145d07b3522f1477b01274
#
_entry.id   4483ab7ba1145d07b3522f1477b01274
#
_cell.length_a   1.000
_cell.length_b   1.000
_cell.length_c   1.000
_cell.angle_alpha   90.00
_cell.angle_beta   90.00
_cell.angle_gamma   90.00
#
_symmetry.space_group_name_H-M   'P 1'
#
loop_
_entity.id
_entity.type
_entity.pdbx_description
1 polymer ?
#
loop_
_entity_poly.entity_id
_entity_poly.type
_entity_poly.pdbx_seq_one_letter_code
_entity_poly.pdbx_strand_id
1 'polypeptide(L)'
;MNCLFEEKQKFTQWWIWILLLLPVIFALSNESSNSNIGVFILIIILLLFYLFELRVKVNEEGIHYQFFPFHFHLYSIKKDEIEKIEALKYRPVLDYGGWGIRYGFKGKCYNVKGNLGVKVFLKNGSSILFGSQKHQELERALQSIIQQ
;
A
#
# COMPACT_ATOMS: atom_id res chain seq x y z
N MET A 1 -6.08 16.94 17.62
CA MET A 1 -5.97 16.60 16.18
C MET A 1 -7.14 15.68 15.82
N ASN A 2 -8.13 16.21 15.14
CA ASN A 2 -9.28 15.42 14.72
C ASN A 2 -8.88 14.52 13.55
N CYS A 3 -8.95 13.21 13.75
CA CYS A 3 -8.73 12.23 12.67
C CYS A 3 -10.03 12.12 11.87
N LEU A 4 -10.02 12.59 10.63
CA LEU A 4 -11.17 12.55 9.72
C LEU A 4 -11.32 11.19 9.04
N PHE A 5 -10.20 10.50 8.83
CA PHE A 5 -10.14 9.19 8.22
C PHE A 5 -8.89 8.43 8.69
N GLU A 6 -9.05 7.14 8.97
CA GLU A 6 -7.92 6.23 9.20
C GLU A 6 -8.24 4.87 8.60
N GLU A 7 -7.30 4.34 7.81
CA GLU A 7 -7.36 2.99 7.28
C GLU A 7 -6.00 2.30 7.44
N LYS A 8 -6.04 1.04 7.89
CA LYS A 8 -4.90 0.13 7.95
C LYS A 8 -5.18 -1.07 7.07
N GLN A 9 -4.30 -1.33 6.14
CA GLN A 9 -4.43 -2.43 5.18
C GLN A 9 -3.23 -3.38 5.31
N LYS A 10 -3.54 -4.68 5.37
CA LYS A 10 -2.55 -5.77 5.36
C LYS A 10 -2.78 -6.68 4.16
N PHE A 11 -1.75 -7.43 3.78
CA PHE A 11 -1.86 -8.48 2.77
C PHE A 11 -2.65 -9.66 3.32
N THR A 12 -3.96 -9.67 3.07
CA THR A 12 -4.89 -10.71 3.51
C THR A 12 -5.37 -11.60 2.37
N GLN A 13 -4.81 -11.45 1.17
CA GLN A 13 -5.17 -12.26 0.01
C GLN A 13 -4.66 -13.69 0.22
N TRP A 14 -5.56 -14.65 0.38
CA TRP A 14 -5.27 -16.06 0.66
C TRP A 14 -4.37 -16.71 -0.41
N TRP A 15 -4.51 -16.34 -1.67
CA TRP A 15 -3.72 -16.87 -2.76
C TRP A 15 -2.22 -16.49 -2.67
N ILE A 16 -1.89 -15.32 -2.12
CA ILE A 16 -0.51 -14.92 -1.87
C ILE A 16 0.13 -15.86 -0.86
N TRP A 17 -0.59 -16.18 0.20
CA TRP A 17 -0.09 -17.09 1.24
C TRP A 17 0.10 -18.51 0.74
N ILE A 18 -0.80 -19.01 -0.13
CA ILE A 18 -0.60 -20.31 -0.80
C ILE A 18 0.65 -20.27 -1.66
N LEU A 19 0.81 -19.23 -2.50
CA LEU A 19 1.97 -19.09 -3.38
C LEU A 19 3.28 -19.02 -2.60
N LEU A 20 3.29 -18.40 -1.43
CA LEU A 20 4.47 -18.29 -0.56
C LEU A 20 4.74 -19.57 0.24
N LEU A 21 3.72 -20.35 0.60
CA LEU A 21 3.85 -21.59 1.36
C LEU A 21 4.27 -22.77 0.50
N LEU A 22 3.84 -22.84 -0.76
CA LEU A 22 4.18 -23.94 -1.67
C LEU A 22 5.68 -24.23 -1.76
N PRO A 23 6.58 -23.27 -2.01
CA PRO A 23 8.01 -23.54 -2.06
C PRO A 23 8.60 -23.94 -0.71
N VAL A 24 8.01 -23.50 0.40
CA VAL A 24 8.44 -23.93 1.74
C VAL A 24 8.12 -25.40 1.94
N ILE A 25 6.91 -25.83 1.61
CA ILE A 25 6.47 -27.22 1.71
C ILE A 25 7.33 -28.10 0.80
N PHE A 26 7.56 -27.66 -0.43
CA PHE A 26 8.42 -28.37 -1.38
C PHE A 26 9.87 -28.52 -0.88
N ALA A 27 10.45 -27.45 -0.31
CA ALA A 27 11.81 -27.50 0.24
C ALA A 27 11.93 -28.42 1.46
N LEU A 28 10.91 -28.49 2.30
CA LEU A 28 10.86 -29.39 3.47
C LEU A 28 10.65 -30.86 3.07
N SER A 29 10.02 -31.11 1.92
CA SER A 29 9.77 -32.48 1.40
C SER A 29 11.01 -33.09 0.73
N ASN A 30 11.98 -32.28 0.33
CA ASN A 30 13.20 -32.74 -0.33
C ASN A 30 14.38 -32.79 0.64
N GLU A 31 14.83 -33.98 1.00
CA GLU A 31 15.95 -34.22 1.92
C GLU A 31 17.34 -33.88 1.33
N SER A 32 17.45 -33.34 0.12
CA SER A 32 18.74 -32.99 -0.48
C SER A 32 19.34 -31.71 0.15
N SER A 33 20.16 -31.98 0.98
CA SER A 33 21.33 -31.45 1.70
C SER A 33 21.63 -29.96 1.83
N ASN A 34 21.16 -29.03 1.04
CA ASN A 34 21.45 -27.58 1.20
C ASN A 34 20.21 -26.70 1.33
N SER A 35 19.07 -27.28 1.61
CA SER A 35 17.77 -26.58 1.65
C SER A 35 17.58 -25.67 2.87
N ASN A 36 18.40 -25.80 3.92
CA ASN A 36 18.21 -25.05 5.16
C ASN A 36 18.30 -23.53 4.95
N ILE A 37 19.22 -23.06 4.11
CA ILE A 37 19.35 -21.62 3.79
C ILE A 37 18.15 -21.16 2.98
N GLY A 38 17.70 -21.96 2.00
CA GLY A 38 16.52 -21.65 1.19
C GLY A 38 15.25 -21.56 2.04
N VAL A 39 15.04 -22.52 2.92
CA VAL A 39 13.91 -22.52 3.88
C VAL A 39 13.97 -21.30 4.79
N PHE A 40 15.16 -20.96 5.31
CA PHE A 40 15.33 -19.77 6.16
C PHE A 40 14.99 -18.48 5.43
N ILE A 41 15.44 -18.32 4.18
CA ILE A 41 15.09 -17.15 3.34
C ILE A 41 13.58 -17.09 3.10
N LEU A 42 12.93 -18.21 2.81
CA LEU A 42 11.49 -18.26 2.60
C LEU A 42 10.70 -17.89 3.86
N ILE A 43 11.15 -18.31 5.04
CA ILE A 43 10.55 -17.91 6.33
C ILE A 43 10.68 -16.40 6.53
N ILE A 44 11.85 -15.82 6.22
CA ILE A 44 12.03 -14.36 6.29
C ILE A 44 11.05 -13.64 5.35
N ILE A 45 10.88 -14.12 4.13
CA ILE A 45 9.95 -13.53 3.16
C ILE A 45 8.50 -13.61 3.69
N LEU A 46 8.08 -14.74 4.23
CA LEU A 46 6.76 -14.90 4.86
C LEU A 46 6.56 -13.91 6.00
N LEU A 47 7.57 -13.75 6.87
CA LEU A 47 7.54 -12.80 7.97
C LEU A 47 7.43 -11.37 7.48
N LEU A 48 8.17 -10.99 6.44
CA LEU A 48 8.09 -9.67 5.84
C LEU A 48 6.70 -9.39 5.27
N PHE A 49 6.10 -10.34 4.54
CA PHE A 49 4.73 -10.19 4.02
C PHE A 49 3.69 -10.06 5.13
N TYR A 50 3.88 -10.78 6.24
CA TYR A 50 3.02 -10.65 7.42
C TYR A 50 3.10 -9.26 8.06
N LEU A 51 4.29 -8.65 8.05
CA LEU A 51 4.53 -7.32 8.62
C LEU A 51 4.08 -6.18 7.71
N PHE A 52 3.86 -6.43 6.41
CA PHE A 52 3.46 -5.37 5.48
C PHE A 52 2.12 -4.77 5.84
N GLU A 53 2.13 -3.50 6.16
CA GLU A 53 0.94 -2.71 6.52
C GLU A 53 1.01 -1.33 5.88
N LEU A 54 -0.02 -0.98 5.13
CA LEU A 54 -0.25 0.39 4.67
C LEU A 54 -1.21 1.08 5.63
N ARG A 55 -0.76 2.19 6.18
CA ARG A 55 -1.57 3.10 7.01
C ARG A 55 -1.79 4.40 6.25
N VAL A 56 -3.03 4.82 6.16
CA VAL A 56 -3.41 6.12 5.60
C VAL A 56 -4.31 6.81 6.59
N LYS A 57 -3.97 8.06 6.94
CA LYS A 57 -4.73 8.92 7.85
C LYS A 57 -4.93 10.28 7.21
N VAL A 58 -6.10 10.86 7.39
CA VAL A 58 -6.40 12.23 6.98
C VAL A 58 -6.81 13.02 8.21
N ASN A 59 -6.21 14.18 8.38
CA ASN A 59 -6.57 15.18 9.40
C ASN A 59 -6.68 16.57 8.75
N GLU A 60 -6.91 17.60 9.54
CA GLU A 60 -7.04 18.99 9.08
C GLU A 60 -5.78 19.55 8.40
N GLU A 61 -4.61 18.96 8.66
CA GLU A 61 -3.32 19.39 8.11
C GLU A 61 -3.05 18.80 6.73
N GLY A 62 -3.61 17.58 6.45
CA GLY A 62 -3.38 16.88 5.20
C GLY A 62 -3.53 15.36 5.31
N ILE A 63 -2.87 14.65 4.40
CA ILE A 63 -2.82 13.19 4.37
C ILE A 63 -1.49 12.69 4.92
N HIS A 64 -1.56 11.73 5.84
CA HIS A 64 -0.42 11.04 6.43
C HIS A 64 -0.44 9.58 6.01
N TYR A 65 0.70 9.05 5.61
CA TYR A 65 0.79 7.67 5.18
C TYR A 65 2.10 7.01 5.58
N GLN A 66 2.04 5.70 5.80
CA GLN A 66 3.18 4.86 6.14
C GLN A 66 2.99 3.48 5.53
N PHE A 67 4.03 2.94 4.91
CA PHE A 67 4.06 1.57 4.43
C PHE A 67 5.15 0.81 5.20
N PHE A 68 4.77 0.18 6.30
CA PHE A 68 5.69 -0.59 7.14
C PHE A 68 6.03 -1.95 6.48
N PRO A 69 7.28 -2.46 6.54
CA PRO A 69 8.45 -1.89 7.22
C PRO A 69 9.32 -0.96 6.36
N PHE A 70 8.97 -0.66 5.11
CA PHE A 70 9.79 0.19 4.24
C PHE A 70 9.85 1.65 4.71
N HIS A 71 8.76 2.13 5.29
CA HIS A 71 8.71 3.46 5.87
C HIS A 71 8.69 3.36 7.39
N PHE A 72 9.82 3.68 8.03
CA PHE A 72 9.91 3.76 9.49
C PHE A 72 9.25 5.04 10.03
N HIS A 73 9.11 6.06 9.20
CA HIS A 73 8.50 7.34 9.54
C HIS A 73 7.17 7.53 8.83
N LEU A 74 6.30 8.32 9.45
CA LEU A 74 5.05 8.74 8.84
C LEU A 74 5.34 9.88 7.86
N TYR A 75 5.05 9.66 6.59
CA TYR A 75 5.11 10.70 5.57
C TYR A 75 3.85 11.51 5.59
N SER A 76 3.95 12.79 5.27
CA SER A 76 2.79 13.69 5.21
C SER A 76 2.79 14.49 3.91
N ILE A 77 1.61 14.75 3.40
CA ILE A 77 1.33 15.68 2.31
C ILE A 77 0.39 16.71 2.90
N LYS A 78 0.84 17.96 2.96
CA LYS A 78 0.02 19.05 3.49
C LYS A 78 -1.13 19.36 2.54
N LYS A 79 -2.27 19.82 3.08
CA LYS A 79 -3.42 20.22 2.26
C LYS A 79 -3.07 21.26 1.20
N ASP A 80 -2.16 22.18 1.53
CA ASP A 80 -1.73 23.27 0.64
C ASP A 80 -0.91 22.78 -0.56
N GLU A 81 -0.32 21.58 -0.47
CA GLU A 81 0.42 20.92 -1.55
C GLU A 81 -0.50 20.17 -2.52
N ILE A 82 -1.75 19.90 -2.11
CA ILE A 82 -2.72 19.17 -2.92
C ILE A 82 -3.36 20.14 -3.91
N GLU A 83 -3.31 19.79 -5.20
CA GLU A 83 -3.96 20.53 -6.27
C GLU A 83 -5.36 19.96 -6.53
N LYS A 84 -5.45 18.63 -6.66
CA LYS A 84 -6.67 17.92 -7.03
C LYS A 84 -6.66 16.50 -6.48
N ILE A 85 -7.84 15.96 -6.23
CA ILE A 85 -8.03 14.54 -5.91
C ILE A 85 -9.01 13.91 -6.87
N GLU A 86 -8.86 12.61 -7.09
CA GLU A 86 -9.73 11.84 -7.98
C GLU A 86 -9.87 10.41 -7.46
N ALA A 87 -11.10 10.02 -7.09
CA ALA A 87 -11.38 8.62 -6.80
C ALA A 87 -11.52 7.85 -8.11
N LEU A 88 -10.80 6.74 -8.23
CA LEU A 88 -10.76 5.98 -9.46
C LEU A 88 -10.60 4.48 -9.23
N LYS A 89 -11.04 3.73 -10.24
CA LYS A 89 -10.72 2.32 -10.39
C LYS A 89 -9.48 2.19 -11.27
N TYR A 90 -8.49 1.43 -10.81
CA TYR A 90 -7.25 1.20 -11.53
C TYR A 90 -6.97 -0.30 -11.67
N ARG A 91 -6.00 -0.67 -12.49
CA ARG A 91 -5.55 -2.04 -12.68
C ARG A 91 -4.16 -2.20 -12.05
N PRO A 92 -4.05 -2.75 -10.83
CA PRO A 92 -2.79 -2.78 -10.08
C PRO A 92 -1.62 -3.36 -10.89
N VAL A 93 -1.84 -4.47 -11.57
CA VAL A 93 -0.79 -5.17 -12.33
C VAL A 93 -0.43 -4.41 -13.61
N LEU A 94 -1.43 -3.96 -14.38
CA LEU A 94 -1.20 -3.32 -15.69
C LEU A 94 -0.74 -1.86 -15.57
N ASP A 95 -1.30 -1.11 -14.60
CA ASP A 95 -1.00 0.32 -14.46
C ASP A 95 0.24 0.57 -13.59
N TYR A 96 0.57 -0.32 -12.64
CA TYR A 96 1.63 -0.12 -11.65
C TYR A 96 2.53 -1.34 -11.43
N GLY A 97 2.32 -2.45 -12.15
CA GLY A 97 3.14 -3.66 -12.02
C GLY A 97 2.89 -4.48 -10.75
N GLY A 98 1.73 -4.30 -10.09
CA GLY A 98 1.32 -5.07 -8.92
C GLY A 98 0.95 -4.23 -7.70
N TRP A 99 0.93 -4.91 -6.55
CA TRP A 99 0.65 -4.30 -5.24
C TRP A 99 1.94 -3.93 -4.51
N GLY A 100 1.83 -3.07 -3.50
CA GLY A 100 2.92 -2.57 -2.67
C GLY A 100 3.23 -1.09 -2.94
N ILE A 101 4.51 -0.72 -2.80
CA ILE A 101 5.02 0.59 -3.21
C ILE A 101 5.45 0.46 -4.67
N ARG A 102 4.82 1.20 -5.55
CA ARG A 102 5.08 1.12 -6.99
C ARG A 102 5.29 2.50 -7.60
N TYR A 103 6.15 2.54 -8.61
CA TYR A 103 6.40 3.70 -9.44
C TYR A 103 6.02 3.33 -10.88
N GLY A 104 5.00 3.96 -11.42
CA GLY A 104 4.53 3.74 -12.80
C GLY A 104 4.57 5.03 -13.59
N PHE A 105 4.26 4.93 -14.88
CA PHE A 105 4.14 6.10 -15.77
C PHE A 105 3.06 7.09 -15.30
N LYS A 106 2.12 6.64 -14.48
CA LYS A 106 1.03 7.44 -13.93
C LYS A 106 1.31 8.01 -12.54
N GLY A 107 2.57 7.92 -12.07
CA GLY A 107 2.99 8.41 -10.76
C GLY A 107 3.25 7.28 -9.74
N LYS A 108 3.38 7.67 -8.49
CA LYS A 108 3.63 6.77 -7.37
C LYS A 108 2.33 6.13 -6.88
N CYS A 109 2.39 4.88 -6.47
CA CYS A 109 1.23 4.14 -5.95
C CYS A 109 1.59 3.44 -4.65
N TYR A 110 0.70 3.55 -3.67
CA TYR A 110 0.71 2.78 -2.43
C TYR A 110 -0.57 1.97 -2.35
N ASN A 111 -0.47 0.67 -2.51
CA ASN A 111 -1.62 -0.22 -2.43
C ASN A 111 -1.25 -1.56 -1.80
N VAL A 112 -2.21 -2.22 -1.21
CA VAL A 112 -2.05 -3.55 -0.61
C VAL A 112 -2.95 -4.55 -1.29
N LYS A 113 -4.20 -4.19 -1.55
CA LYS A 113 -5.18 -5.06 -2.19
C LYS A 113 -6.25 -4.24 -2.93
N GLY A 114 -7.00 -4.93 -3.80
CA GLY A 114 -8.10 -4.32 -4.54
C GLY A 114 -7.62 -3.50 -5.74
N ASN A 115 -8.55 -2.74 -6.28
CA ASN A 115 -8.39 -1.97 -7.51
C ASN A 115 -9.10 -0.61 -7.47
N LEU A 116 -9.44 -0.15 -6.26
CA LEU A 116 -10.05 1.14 -5.99
C LEU A 116 -9.11 1.99 -5.15
N GLY A 117 -9.12 3.29 -5.35
CA GLY A 117 -8.28 4.21 -4.60
C GLY A 117 -8.55 5.66 -4.92
N VAL A 118 -7.80 6.53 -4.27
CA VAL A 118 -7.84 7.97 -4.49
C VAL A 118 -6.46 8.43 -4.98
N LYS A 119 -6.45 9.08 -6.11
CA LYS A 119 -5.27 9.71 -6.69
C LYS A 119 -5.21 11.16 -6.23
N VAL A 120 -4.10 11.51 -5.63
CA VAL A 120 -3.80 12.85 -5.14
C VAL A 120 -2.81 13.48 -6.11
N PHE A 121 -3.20 14.57 -6.75
CA PHE A 121 -2.35 15.38 -7.62
C PHE A 121 -1.76 16.52 -6.79
N LEU A 122 -0.48 16.71 -6.89
CA LEU A 122 0.25 17.73 -6.14
C LEU A 122 0.58 18.92 -7.04
N LYS A 123 0.63 20.10 -6.47
CA LYS A 123 0.95 21.36 -7.17
C LYS A 123 2.32 21.36 -7.85
N ASN A 124 3.22 20.46 -7.44
CA ASN A 124 4.52 20.26 -8.09
C ASN A 124 4.46 19.39 -9.36
N GLY A 125 3.25 19.02 -9.83
CA GLY A 125 3.02 18.19 -11.00
C GLY A 125 3.14 16.68 -10.76
N SER A 126 3.51 16.23 -9.55
CA SER A 126 3.54 14.82 -9.22
C SER A 126 2.17 14.30 -8.78
N SER A 127 2.00 12.98 -8.78
CA SER A 127 0.78 12.37 -8.29
C SER A 127 1.06 11.08 -7.52
N ILE A 128 0.22 10.84 -6.52
CA ILE A 128 0.30 9.65 -5.66
C ILE A 128 -1.08 9.01 -5.61
N LEU A 129 -1.15 7.73 -5.92
CA LEU A 129 -2.35 6.92 -5.77
C LEU A 129 -2.30 6.16 -4.43
N PHE A 130 -3.32 6.32 -3.63
CA PHE A 130 -3.55 5.53 -2.43
C PHE A 130 -4.66 4.52 -2.70
N GLY A 131 -4.30 3.23 -2.78
CA GLY A 131 -5.29 2.16 -2.80
C GLY A 131 -6.05 2.13 -1.49
N SER A 132 -7.37 2.01 -1.55
CA SER A 132 -8.23 2.03 -0.36
C SER A 132 -9.46 1.15 -0.58
N GLN A 133 -9.80 0.35 0.44
CA GLN A 133 -11.05 -0.39 0.47
C GLN A 133 -12.22 0.55 0.82
N LYS A 134 -11.90 1.70 1.42
CA LYS A 134 -12.81 2.77 1.82
C LYS A 134 -12.59 4.04 1.00
N HIS A 135 -12.35 3.88 -0.32
CA HIS A 135 -11.97 4.99 -1.19
C HIS A 135 -12.96 6.17 -1.17
N GLN A 136 -14.27 5.92 -1.01
CA GLN A 136 -15.28 6.98 -0.91
C GLN A 136 -15.18 7.79 0.39
N GLU A 137 -14.89 7.12 1.52
CA GLU A 137 -14.67 7.79 2.80
C GLU A 137 -13.37 8.61 2.75
N LEU A 138 -12.31 8.04 2.16
CA LEU A 138 -11.02 8.72 1.96
C LEU A 138 -11.20 9.95 1.06
N GLU A 139 -11.94 9.83 -0.03
CA GLU A 139 -12.23 10.95 -0.93
C GLU A 139 -12.98 12.07 -0.20
N ARG A 140 -14.06 11.74 0.51
CA ARG A 140 -14.84 12.72 1.29
C ARG A 140 -13.98 13.44 2.33
N ALA A 141 -13.15 12.70 3.05
CA ALA A 141 -12.24 13.27 4.04
C ALA A 141 -11.23 14.23 3.40
N LEU A 142 -10.68 13.89 2.24
CA LEU A 142 -9.77 14.77 1.51
C LEU A 142 -10.48 15.98 0.92
N GLN A 143 -11.69 15.80 0.37
CA GLN A 143 -12.50 16.94 -0.12
C GLN A 143 -12.82 17.95 0.97
N SER A 144 -13.13 17.47 2.17
CA SER A 144 -13.49 18.36 3.29
C SER A 144 -12.33 19.26 3.76
N ILE A 145 -11.07 18.83 3.57
CA ILE A 145 -9.91 19.65 3.96
C ILE A 145 -9.41 20.57 2.84
N ILE A 146 -9.66 20.23 1.57
CA ILE A 146 -9.24 21.04 0.42
C ILE A 146 -10.21 22.20 0.17
N GLN A 147 -11.50 22.03 0.51
CA GLN A 147 -12.54 23.05 0.32
C GLN A 147 -12.62 24.08 1.45
N GLN A 148 -11.84 23.91 2.50
CA GLN A 148 -11.66 24.88 3.59
C GLN A 148 -10.51 25.84 3.29
#